data_ba0981c2aeb609a8181257733e7482e5
#
_entry.id   ba0981c2aeb609a8181257733e7482e5
#
_cell.length_a   1.000
_cell.length_b   1.000
_cell.length_c   1.000
_cell.angle_alpha   90.00
_cell.angle_beta   90.00
_cell.angle_gamma   90.00
#
_symmetry.space_group_name_H-M   'P 1'
#
loop_
_entity.id
_entity.type
_entity.pdbx_description
1 polymer ?
#
loop_
_entity_poly.entity_id
_entity_poly.type
_entity_poly.pdbx_seq_one_letter_code
_entity_poly.pdbx_strand_id
1 'polypeptide(L)'
;MRYCFIVNPNSRSRRGGKIWEKVQKKLEEQQIKYEVYLTERRKNAAKISAALTNDTEEKTLVVLGGDGTVNEVLNGIQNFEHVILGYIPTGSSNDFARGMKIPKDPLCALELVLHPQNVCQMDIGVVEYGEKSRRFAVSAGIGFDAVICHQASVSKLKTALNRIGLGKLTYAGIAIDRLIKDDTVQAKMILDQKKEMEFSEVYFAAVHNQPYEGGGFKFCPEADPGDGKLDVILVSGLKKWQVIRTLLFAFQGKHVGKKGISNFRCEEVEIRFSQARAVHTDGEAVFLQRGIQMHLLPQRISVITL
;
A
#
# COMPACT_ATOMS: atom_id res chain seq x y z
N MET A 1 -22.09 18.15 -2.76
CA MET A 1 -20.99 17.28 -2.37
C MET A 1 -19.78 18.15 -2.07
N ARG A 2 -19.13 17.98 -0.92
CA ARG A 2 -17.98 18.80 -0.49
C ARG A 2 -16.68 18.08 -0.90
N TYR A 3 -15.90 18.69 -1.78
CA TYR A 3 -14.61 18.16 -2.20
C TYR A 3 -13.47 18.74 -1.34
N CYS A 4 -12.73 17.86 -0.64
CA CYS A 4 -11.56 18.22 0.16
C CYS A 4 -10.31 17.55 -0.43
N PHE A 5 -9.44 18.33 -1.06
CA PHE A 5 -8.21 17.83 -1.67
C PHE A 5 -7.06 17.85 -0.67
N ILE A 6 -6.48 16.69 -0.38
CA ILE A 6 -5.21 16.58 0.34
C ILE A 6 -4.11 16.35 -0.69
N VAL A 7 -3.27 17.34 -0.89
CA VAL A 7 -2.28 17.39 -1.97
C VAL A 7 -0.88 17.25 -1.41
N ASN A 8 -0.12 16.27 -1.92
CA ASN A 8 1.31 16.16 -1.64
C ASN A 8 2.12 16.75 -2.81
N PRO A 9 2.54 18.02 -2.72
CA PRO A 9 3.28 18.68 -3.79
C PRO A 9 4.66 18.07 -4.04
N ASN A 10 5.22 17.39 -3.02
CA ASN A 10 6.54 16.78 -3.07
C ASN A 10 6.53 15.36 -3.64
N SER A 11 5.36 14.78 -3.93
CA SER A 11 5.27 13.44 -4.50
C SER A 11 6.05 13.33 -5.82
N ARG A 12 6.69 12.15 -6.04
CA ARG A 12 7.51 11.86 -7.22
C ARG A 12 8.49 12.99 -7.59
N SER A 13 9.34 13.37 -6.62
CA SER A 13 10.37 14.41 -6.84
C SER A 13 9.81 15.76 -7.28
N ARG A 14 8.79 16.26 -6.59
CA ARG A 14 8.08 17.54 -6.81
C ARG A 14 7.19 17.60 -8.06
N ARG A 15 6.87 16.50 -8.69
CA ARG A 15 5.88 16.48 -9.78
C ARG A 15 4.45 16.70 -9.30
N GLY A 16 4.16 16.35 -8.03
CA GLY A 16 2.84 16.55 -7.44
C GLY A 16 2.34 17.99 -7.53
N GLY A 17 3.20 18.98 -7.26
CA GLY A 17 2.85 20.40 -7.38
C GLY A 17 2.43 20.78 -8.80
N LYS A 18 3.22 20.37 -9.82
CA LYS A 18 2.89 20.64 -11.23
C LYS A 18 1.61 19.94 -11.71
N ILE A 19 1.29 18.78 -11.12
CA ILE A 19 0.04 18.08 -11.43
C ILE A 19 -1.11 18.80 -10.75
N TRP A 20 -0.92 19.27 -9.51
CA TRP A 20 -1.92 20.05 -8.81
C TRP A 20 -2.30 21.33 -9.57
N GLU A 21 -1.35 22.09 -10.10
CA GLU A 21 -1.62 23.27 -10.93
C GLU A 21 -2.55 22.96 -12.11
N LYS A 22 -2.37 21.80 -12.76
CA LYS A 22 -3.23 21.35 -13.86
C LYS A 22 -4.63 20.94 -13.38
N VAL A 23 -4.69 20.23 -12.25
CA VAL A 23 -5.95 19.80 -11.61
C VAL A 23 -6.72 21.04 -11.17
N GLN A 24 -6.06 21.99 -10.52
CA GLN A 24 -6.67 23.25 -10.07
C GLN A 24 -7.26 24.04 -11.22
N LYS A 25 -6.50 24.23 -12.29
CA LYS A 25 -7.01 24.92 -13.50
C LYS A 25 -8.27 24.23 -14.04
N LYS A 26 -8.30 22.91 -14.07
CA LYS A 26 -9.45 22.16 -14.56
C LYS A 26 -10.67 22.31 -13.65
N LEU A 27 -10.47 22.32 -12.33
CA LEU A 27 -11.54 22.57 -11.34
C LEU A 27 -12.13 23.99 -11.50
N GLU A 28 -11.28 24.99 -11.72
CA GLU A 28 -11.68 26.38 -11.96
C GLU A 28 -12.46 26.53 -13.28
N GLU A 29 -11.99 25.90 -14.38
CA GLU A 29 -12.69 25.88 -15.67
C GLU A 29 -14.09 25.27 -15.57
N GLN A 30 -14.25 24.26 -14.72
CA GLN A 30 -15.54 23.59 -14.49
C GLN A 30 -16.36 24.22 -13.35
N GLN A 31 -15.88 25.31 -12.74
CA GLN A 31 -16.53 26.02 -11.63
C GLN A 31 -16.86 25.11 -10.42
N ILE A 32 -16.02 24.10 -10.18
CA ILE A 32 -16.16 23.17 -9.05
C ILE A 32 -15.74 23.87 -7.75
N LYS A 33 -16.59 23.82 -6.73
CA LYS A 33 -16.24 24.28 -5.37
C LYS A 33 -15.45 23.23 -4.65
N TYR A 34 -14.28 23.58 -4.13
CA TYR A 34 -13.39 22.66 -3.40
C TYR A 34 -12.61 23.38 -2.31
N GLU A 35 -12.09 22.59 -1.40
CA GLU A 35 -11.08 23.01 -0.41
C GLU A 35 -9.78 22.28 -0.70
N VAL A 36 -8.63 22.91 -0.45
CA VAL A 36 -7.32 22.32 -0.67
C VAL A 36 -6.43 22.44 0.56
N TYR A 37 -5.74 21.34 0.87
CA TYR A 37 -4.84 21.18 1.99
C TYR A 37 -3.52 20.61 1.47
N LEU A 38 -2.46 21.44 1.48
CA LEU A 38 -1.14 21.04 1.03
C LEU A 38 -0.37 20.37 2.17
N THR A 39 0.24 19.21 1.90
CA THR A 39 1.11 18.57 2.88
C THR A 39 2.51 19.17 2.83
N GLU A 40 3.06 19.49 3.99
CA GLU A 40 4.40 20.07 4.14
C GLU A 40 5.48 19.02 4.45
N ARG A 41 5.10 18.00 5.22
CA ARG A 41 6.01 16.96 5.74
C ARG A 41 5.31 15.62 5.94
N ARG A 42 6.08 14.58 6.21
CA ARG A 42 5.55 13.27 6.59
C ARG A 42 4.57 13.36 7.76
N LYS A 43 3.56 12.51 7.77
CA LYS A 43 2.45 12.46 8.74
C LYS A 43 1.54 13.70 8.73
N ASN A 44 1.71 14.64 7.82
CA ASN A 44 0.86 15.80 7.73
C ASN A 44 -0.49 15.45 7.10
N ALA A 45 -0.52 14.56 6.10
CA ALA A 45 -1.76 14.09 5.50
C ALA A 45 -2.67 13.39 6.52
N ALA A 46 -2.10 12.62 7.46
CA ALA A 46 -2.86 11.99 8.55
C ALA A 46 -3.51 13.02 9.49
N LYS A 47 -2.79 14.09 9.84
CA LYS A 47 -3.34 15.16 10.69
C LYS A 47 -4.46 15.92 9.98
N ILE A 48 -4.28 16.22 8.70
CA ILE A 48 -5.28 16.90 7.89
C ILE A 48 -6.54 16.03 7.77
N SER A 49 -6.39 14.75 7.41
CA SER A 49 -7.54 13.86 7.29
C SER A 49 -8.26 13.67 8.62
N ALA A 50 -7.53 13.58 9.76
CA ALA A 50 -8.15 13.50 11.07
C ALA A 50 -9.01 14.74 11.39
N ALA A 51 -8.48 15.94 11.12
CA ALA A 51 -9.22 17.17 11.33
C ALA A 51 -10.46 17.28 10.44
N LEU A 52 -10.35 16.83 9.17
CA LEU A 52 -11.45 16.89 8.20
C LEU A 52 -12.54 15.84 8.45
N THR A 53 -12.24 14.76 9.13
CA THR A 53 -13.17 13.63 9.31
C THR A 53 -13.59 13.42 10.77
N ASN A 54 -13.40 14.43 11.61
CA ASN A 54 -13.83 14.42 13.01
C ASN A 54 -15.30 14.84 13.21
N ASP A 55 -16.02 15.03 12.12
CA ASP A 55 -17.43 15.38 12.10
C ASP A 55 -18.25 14.31 11.36
N THR A 56 -19.56 14.55 11.18
CA THR A 56 -20.49 13.68 10.47
C THR A 56 -20.92 14.27 9.12
N GLU A 57 -20.22 15.28 8.61
CA GLU A 57 -20.50 15.83 7.29
C GLU A 57 -20.01 14.90 6.19
N GLU A 58 -20.86 14.61 5.21
CA GLU A 58 -20.47 13.85 4.03
C GLU A 58 -19.51 14.63 3.16
N LYS A 59 -18.38 14.02 2.81
CA LYS A 59 -17.36 14.64 1.96
C LYS A 59 -16.64 13.66 1.06
N THR A 60 -16.23 14.15 -0.09
CA THR A 60 -15.27 13.43 -0.93
C THR A 60 -13.87 13.91 -0.57
N LEU A 61 -13.10 13.03 0.05
CA LEU A 61 -11.71 13.27 0.41
C LEU A 61 -10.81 12.83 -0.73
N VAL A 62 -10.28 13.78 -1.49
CA VAL A 62 -9.49 13.51 -2.69
C VAL A 62 -8.00 13.58 -2.37
N VAL A 63 -7.31 12.46 -2.51
CA VAL A 63 -5.87 12.37 -2.26
C VAL A 63 -5.11 12.54 -3.56
N LEU A 64 -4.29 13.58 -3.67
CA LEU A 64 -3.32 13.76 -4.76
C LEU A 64 -1.91 13.45 -4.21
N GLY A 65 -1.41 12.25 -4.52
CA GLY A 65 -0.17 11.78 -3.94
C GLY A 65 0.29 10.42 -4.45
N GLY A 66 1.17 9.75 -3.73
CA GLY A 66 1.52 8.34 -3.91
C GLY A 66 0.89 7.47 -2.83
N ASP A 67 1.18 6.15 -2.87
CA ASP A 67 0.64 5.15 -1.93
C ASP A 67 0.88 5.55 -0.45
N GLY A 68 2.06 6.09 -0.12
CA GLY A 68 2.34 6.60 1.23
C GLY A 68 1.44 7.76 1.66
N THR A 69 0.99 8.62 0.73
CA THR A 69 0.03 9.70 1.04
C THR A 69 -1.37 9.12 1.30
N VAL A 70 -1.79 8.11 0.50
CA VAL A 70 -3.04 7.37 0.74
C VAL A 70 -3.00 6.68 2.11
N ASN A 71 -1.88 6.01 2.43
CA ASN A 71 -1.70 5.36 3.73
C ASN A 71 -1.78 6.36 4.90
N GLU A 72 -1.13 7.53 4.79
CA GLU A 72 -1.25 8.57 5.82
C GLU A 72 -2.70 9.05 5.98
N VAL A 73 -3.40 9.32 4.88
CA VAL A 73 -4.81 9.75 4.92
C VAL A 73 -5.67 8.69 5.58
N LEU A 74 -5.55 7.43 5.18
CA LEU A 74 -6.30 6.31 5.75
C LEU A 74 -6.07 6.17 7.27
N ASN A 75 -4.84 6.39 7.72
CA ASN A 75 -4.49 6.34 9.14
C ASN A 75 -4.99 7.55 9.93
N GLY A 76 -5.35 8.64 9.27
CA GLY A 76 -5.92 9.83 9.91
C GLY A 76 -7.45 9.81 10.01
N ILE A 77 -8.16 9.14 9.09
CA ILE A 77 -9.63 9.14 9.06
C ILE A 77 -10.22 8.67 10.39
N GLN A 78 -11.11 9.48 10.97
CA GLN A 78 -11.78 9.21 12.23
C GLN A 78 -13.16 8.56 11.99
N ASN A 79 -13.88 9.04 10.99
CA ASN A 79 -15.23 8.57 10.67
C ASN A 79 -15.29 8.16 9.19
N PHE A 80 -15.29 6.85 8.93
CA PHE A 80 -15.28 6.29 7.58
C PHE A 80 -16.64 6.38 6.87
N GLU A 81 -17.73 6.38 7.63
CA GLU A 81 -19.10 6.31 7.10
C GLU A 81 -19.47 7.55 6.28
N HIS A 82 -18.87 8.70 6.62
CA HIS A 82 -19.15 9.99 5.96
C HIS A 82 -18.07 10.41 4.95
N VAL A 83 -17.18 9.47 4.58
CA VAL A 83 -16.06 9.74 3.66
C VAL A 83 -16.15 8.88 2.42
N ILE A 84 -16.13 9.53 1.27
CA ILE A 84 -15.85 8.89 0.00
C ILE A 84 -14.42 9.25 -0.41
N LEU A 85 -13.58 8.25 -0.63
CA LEU A 85 -12.18 8.44 -1.01
C LEU A 85 -12.04 8.54 -2.52
N GLY A 86 -11.55 9.68 -3.00
CA GLY A 86 -11.08 9.87 -4.37
C GLY A 86 -9.55 9.83 -4.41
N TYR A 87 -8.96 9.36 -5.51
CA TYR A 87 -7.51 9.30 -5.63
C TYR A 87 -7.01 9.76 -6.98
N ILE A 88 -6.03 10.68 -6.97
CA ILE A 88 -5.30 11.17 -8.13
C ILE A 88 -3.85 10.72 -8.00
N PRO A 89 -3.41 9.68 -8.74
CA PRO A 89 -2.11 9.06 -8.55
C PRO A 89 -0.97 9.93 -9.09
N THR A 90 -0.04 10.31 -8.23
CA THR A 90 1.17 11.08 -8.62
C THR A 90 2.46 10.42 -8.13
N GLY A 91 2.38 9.28 -7.48
CA GLY A 91 3.50 8.51 -6.97
C GLY A 91 4.29 7.76 -8.05
N SER A 92 5.27 6.97 -7.61
CA SER A 92 6.10 6.14 -8.50
C SER A 92 5.50 4.77 -8.74
N SER A 93 4.91 4.14 -7.73
CA SER A 93 4.31 2.79 -7.80
C SER A 93 2.83 2.85 -8.09
N ASN A 94 2.08 3.60 -7.29
CA ASN A 94 0.63 3.76 -7.36
C ASN A 94 -0.08 2.39 -7.39
N ASP A 95 0.33 1.50 -6.48
CA ASP A 95 -0.22 0.14 -6.41
C ASP A 95 -1.67 0.17 -5.94
N PHE A 96 -2.03 1.11 -5.06
CA PHE A 96 -3.42 1.40 -4.71
C PHE A 96 -4.28 1.72 -5.94
N ALA A 97 -3.83 2.64 -6.81
CA ALA A 97 -4.57 2.97 -8.03
C ALA A 97 -4.73 1.75 -8.96
N ARG A 98 -3.69 0.91 -9.03
CA ARG A 98 -3.72 -0.28 -9.87
C ARG A 98 -4.71 -1.32 -9.35
N GLY A 99 -4.73 -1.58 -8.04
CA GLY A 99 -5.66 -2.51 -7.40
C GLY A 99 -7.10 -2.03 -7.52
N MET A 100 -7.34 -0.75 -7.28
CA MET A 100 -8.66 -0.11 -7.35
C MET A 100 -9.09 0.28 -8.78
N LYS A 101 -8.31 -0.08 -9.81
CA LYS A 101 -8.59 0.24 -11.24
C LYS A 101 -8.75 1.74 -11.53
N ILE A 102 -8.10 2.60 -10.75
CA ILE A 102 -8.12 4.05 -10.94
C ILE A 102 -7.17 4.45 -12.09
N PRO A 103 -7.56 5.37 -12.97
CA PRO A 103 -6.73 5.81 -14.09
C PRO A 103 -5.35 6.34 -13.63
N LYS A 104 -4.30 6.00 -14.39
CA LYS A 104 -2.94 6.48 -14.11
C LYS A 104 -2.73 7.94 -14.52
N ASP A 105 -3.47 8.43 -15.49
CA ASP A 105 -3.45 9.83 -15.89
C ASP A 105 -4.19 10.66 -14.84
N PRO A 106 -3.56 11.71 -14.28
CA PRO A 106 -4.15 12.49 -13.20
C PRO A 106 -5.42 13.25 -13.60
N LEU A 107 -5.56 13.69 -14.86
CA LEU A 107 -6.76 14.38 -15.30
C LEU A 107 -7.91 13.40 -15.55
N CYS A 108 -7.62 12.20 -16.07
CA CYS A 108 -8.61 11.14 -16.15
C CYS A 108 -9.08 10.69 -14.75
N ALA A 109 -8.16 10.63 -13.78
CA ALA A 109 -8.50 10.33 -12.40
C ALA A 109 -9.35 11.46 -11.76
N LEU A 110 -9.06 12.73 -12.08
CA LEU A 110 -9.89 13.84 -11.65
C LEU A 110 -11.31 13.73 -12.23
N GLU A 111 -11.47 13.48 -13.53
CA GLU A 111 -12.77 13.31 -14.16
C GLU A 111 -13.57 12.16 -13.52
N LEU A 112 -12.89 11.05 -13.18
CA LEU A 112 -13.50 9.95 -12.45
C LEU A 112 -13.99 10.39 -11.05
N VAL A 113 -13.22 11.22 -10.35
CA VAL A 113 -13.61 11.76 -9.03
C VAL A 113 -14.81 12.70 -9.13
N LEU A 114 -14.85 13.53 -10.16
CA LEU A 114 -15.93 14.49 -10.36
C LEU A 114 -17.22 13.84 -10.90
N HIS A 115 -17.07 12.77 -11.67
CA HIS A 115 -18.15 12.01 -12.29
C HIS A 115 -17.99 10.51 -11.99
N PRO A 116 -18.22 10.07 -10.73
CA PRO A 116 -18.01 8.69 -10.32
C PRO A 116 -18.86 7.73 -11.14
N GLN A 117 -18.23 6.72 -11.75
CA GLN A 117 -18.92 5.62 -12.42
C GLN A 117 -19.33 4.55 -11.43
N ASN A 118 -18.48 4.30 -10.45
CA ASN A 118 -18.72 3.33 -9.41
C ASN A 118 -18.09 3.78 -8.09
N VAL A 119 -18.70 3.37 -6.97
CA VAL A 119 -18.18 3.54 -5.61
C VAL A 119 -18.22 2.18 -4.94
N CYS A 120 -17.06 1.62 -4.66
CA CYS A 120 -16.96 0.32 -3.99
C CYS A 120 -16.63 0.47 -2.50
N GLN A 121 -17.06 -0.49 -1.70
CA GLN A 121 -16.68 -0.62 -0.31
C GLN A 121 -15.37 -1.39 -0.21
N MET A 122 -14.33 -0.74 0.31
CA MET A 122 -13.02 -1.34 0.49
C MET A 122 -12.80 -1.70 1.97
N ASP A 123 -12.33 -2.91 2.21
CA ASP A 123 -11.85 -3.35 3.51
C ASP A 123 -10.56 -2.61 3.89
N ILE A 124 -10.32 -2.44 5.18
CA ILE A 124 -9.15 -1.76 5.70
C ILE A 124 -8.37 -2.74 6.57
N GLY A 125 -7.16 -3.09 6.13
CA GLY A 125 -6.28 -3.91 6.94
C GLY A 125 -5.66 -3.13 8.09
N VAL A 126 -5.42 -3.83 9.20
CA VAL A 126 -4.68 -3.32 10.36
C VAL A 126 -3.54 -4.26 10.67
N VAL A 127 -2.36 -3.70 10.90
CA VAL A 127 -1.24 -4.43 11.51
C VAL A 127 -1.03 -3.93 12.93
N GLU A 128 -0.97 -4.86 13.87
CA GLU A 128 -0.64 -4.63 15.27
C GLU A 128 0.79 -5.11 15.56
N TYR A 129 1.55 -4.31 16.28
CA TYR A 129 2.93 -4.57 16.66
C TYR A 129 3.25 -3.92 18.01
N GLY A 130 3.42 -4.75 19.04
CA GLY A 130 3.49 -4.29 20.43
C GLY A 130 2.19 -3.57 20.81
N GLU A 131 2.31 -2.36 21.37
CA GLU A 131 1.16 -1.53 21.75
C GLU A 131 0.70 -0.57 20.63
N LYS A 132 1.18 -0.74 19.43
CA LYS A 132 0.90 0.14 18.29
C LYS A 132 0.14 -0.60 17.21
N SER A 133 -0.68 0.16 16.49
CA SER A 133 -1.38 -0.33 15.30
C SER A 133 -1.20 0.64 14.13
N ARG A 134 -1.35 0.13 12.91
CA ARG A 134 -1.35 0.92 11.70
C ARG A 134 -2.25 0.29 10.64
N ARG A 135 -3.04 1.12 9.98
CA ARG A 135 -3.90 0.71 8.87
C ARG A 135 -3.12 0.58 7.57
N PHE A 136 -3.57 -0.32 6.71
CA PHE A 136 -3.05 -0.45 5.35
C PHE A 136 -4.20 -0.66 4.35
N ALA A 137 -4.02 -0.13 3.15
CA ALA A 137 -4.97 -0.25 2.05
C ALA A 137 -4.58 -1.36 1.07
N VAL A 138 -3.29 -1.59 0.90
CA VAL A 138 -2.73 -2.49 -0.12
C VAL A 138 -2.17 -3.75 0.52
N SER A 139 -1.15 -3.60 1.37
CA SER A 139 -0.45 -4.73 1.98
C SER A 139 0.34 -4.33 3.22
N ALA A 140 0.63 -5.31 4.05
CA ALA A 140 1.62 -5.20 5.11
C ALA A 140 2.46 -6.49 5.15
N GLY A 141 3.74 -6.37 5.47
CA GLY A 141 4.64 -7.52 5.45
C GLY A 141 5.74 -7.46 6.47
N ILE A 142 6.33 -8.62 6.74
CA ILE A 142 7.47 -8.80 7.64
C ILE A 142 8.57 -9.60 6.96
N GLY A 143 9.79 -9.07 6.97
CA GLY A 143 10.97 -9.74 6.44
C GLY A 143 11.62 -9.00 5.28
N PHE A 144 12.06 -9.76 4.29
CA PHE A 144 12.85 -9.29 3.16
C PHE A 144 12.17 -8.18 2.33
N ASP A 145 10.87 -8.27 2.07
CA ASP A 145 10.08 -7.28 1.35
C ASP A 145 10.08 -5.92 2.04
N ALA A 146 9.91 -5.90 3.37
CA ALA A 146 9.94 -4.69 4.17
C ALA A 146 11.30 -3.99 4.14
N VAL A 147 12.40 -4.75 4.09
CA VAL A 147 13.75 -4.19 3.96
C VAL A 147 13.92 -3.51 2.60
N ILE A 148 13.39 -4.10 1.52
CA ILE A 148 13.41 -3.50 0.17
C ILE A 148 12.63 -2.18 0.18
N CYS A 149 11.43 -2.16 0.74
CA CYS A 149 10.60 -0.96 0.87
C CYS A 149 11.33 0.15 1.62
N HIS A 150 11.95 -0.17 2.76
CA HIS A 150 12.71 0.78 3.56
C HIS A 150 13.88 1.38 2.77
N GLN A 151 14.74 0.54 2.19
CA GLN A 151 15.91 1.02 1.45
C GLN A 151 15.53 1.80 0.18
N ALA A 152 14.50 1.37 -0.53
CA ALA A 152 13.99 2.11 -1.67
C ALA A 152 13.46 3.49 -1.28
N SER A 153 12.90 3.65 -0.07
CA SER A 153 12.39 4.94 0.41
C SER A 153 13.50 5.96 0.69
N VAL A 154 14.67 5.51 1.14
CA VAL A 154 15.82 6.36 1.50
C VAL A 154 16.88 6.47 0.40
N SER A 155 16.76 5.72 -0.69
CA SER A 155 17.76 5.66 -1.76
C SER A 155 17.82 6.93 -2.60
N LYS A 156 18.98 7.60 -2.59
CA LYS A 156 19.27 8.70 -3.51
C LYS A 156 19.32 8.25 -4.97
N LEU A 157 19.71 7.00 -5.23
CA LEU A 157 19.74 6.39 -6.55
C LEU A 157 18.34 6.27 -7.15
N LYS A 158 17.32 5.93 -6.32
CA LYS A 158 15.92 5.93 -6.75
C LYS A 158 15.49 7.29 -7.28
N THR A 159 15.87 8.36 -6.62
CA THR A 159 15.54 9.73 -7.05
C THR A 159 16.15 10.06 -8.42
N ALA A 160 17.40 9.67 -8.65
CA ALA A 160 18.09 9.85 -9.92
C ALA A 160 17.47 8.98 -11.03
N LEU A 161 17.26 7.69 -10.78
CA LEU A 161 16.67 6.75 -11.73
C LEU A 161 15.19 7.06 -12.06
N ASN A 162 14.44 7.58 -11.10
CA ASN A 162 13.06 8.03 -11.37
C ASN A 162 12.99 9.18 -12.38
N ARG A 163 14.02 10.05 -12.44
CA ARG A 163 14.07 11.15 -13.43
C ARG A 163 14.16 10.65 -14.86
N ILE A 164 14.79 9.49 -15.08
CA ILE A 164 14.96 8.87 -16.40
C ILE A 164 14.01 7.66 -16.62
N GLY A 165 13.02 7.48 -15.76
CA GLY A 165 12.02 6.40 -15.92
C GLY A 165 12.47 5.01 -15.46
N LEU A 166 13.68 4.86 -14.93
CA LEU A 166 14.28 3.57 -14.52
C LEU A 166 14.17 3.27 -13.02
N GLY A 167 13.27 3.96 -12.30
CA GLY A 167 13.09 3.77 -10.85
C GLY A 167 12.78 2.34 -10.42
N LYS A 168 12.17 1.52 -11.29
CA LYS A 168 11.91 0.10 -11.00
C LYS A 168 13.18 -0.74 -10.86
N LEU A 169 14.26 -0.38 -11.58
CA LEU A 169 15.56 -1.07 -11.47
C LEU A 169 16.21 -0.89 -10.11
N THR A 170 15.88 0.20 -9.39
CA THR A 170 16.37 0.42 -8.02
C THR A 170 15.82 -0.65 -7.08
N TYR A 171 14.53 -0.95 -7.17
CA TYR A 171 13.91 -2.00 -6.35
C TYR A 171 14.51 -3.37 -6.64
N ALA A 172 14.73 -3.71 -7.90
CA ALA A 172 15.34 -4.97 -8.30
C ALA A 172 16.79 -5.08 -7.76
N GLY A 173 17.58 -4.02 -7.89
CA GLY A 173 18.96 -3.99 -7.37
C GLY A 173 19.04 -4.13 -5.85
N ILE A 174 18.18 -3.42 -5.11
CA ILE A 174 18.08 -3.53 -3.66
C ILE A 174 17.62 -4.94 -3.26
N ALA A 175 16.65 -5.49 -3.96
CA ALA A 175 16.15 -6.85 -3.71
C ALA A 175 17.26 -7.88 -3.84
N ILE A 176 18.07 -7.81 -4.89
CA ILE A 176 19.20 -8.72 -5.11
C ILE A 176 20.27 -8.56 -4.02
N ASP A 177 20.67 -7.31 -3.69
CA ASP A 177 21.67 -7.03 -2.66
C ASP A 177 21.23 -7.58 -1.30
N ARG A 178 19.96 -7.37 -0.93
CA ARG A 178 19.41 -7.87 0.34
C ARG A 178 19.25 -9.38 0.34
N LEU A 179 18.77 -9.96 -0.74
CA LEU A 179 18.64 -11.40 -0.85
C LEU A 179 20.00 -12.12 -0.64
N ILE A 180 21.10 -11.50 -1.08
CA ILE A 180 22.45 -12.04 -0.88
C ILE A 180 22.88 -11.91 0.58
N LYS A 181 22.55 -10.82 1.26
CA LYS A 181 23.04 -10.49 2.60
C LYS A 181 22.19 -11.04 3.74
N ASP A 182 20.87 -11.11 3.53
CA ASP A 182 19.96 -11.50 4.61
C ASP A 182 19.82 -13.03 4.70
N ASP A 183 19.76 -13.52 5.94
CA ASP A 183 19.50 -14.92 6.24
C ASP A 183 18.00 -15.17 6.41
N THR A 184 17.60 -16.40 6.11
CA THR A 184 16.25 -16.90 6.38
C THR A 184 16.02 -17.14 7.87
N VAL A 185 14.76 -17.17 8.27
CA VAL A 185 14.35 -17.40 9.66
C VAL A 185 13.29 -18.49 9.75
N GLN A 186 13.04 -18.99 10.95
CA GLN A 186 11.85 -19.79 11.23
C GLN A 186 10.66 -18.84 11.47
N ALA A 187 9.49 -19.27 11.04
CA ALA A 187 8.24 -18.56 11.28
C ALA A 187 7.14 -19.49 11.77
N LYS A 188 6.35 -18.98 12.70
CA LYS A 188 5.07 -19.55 13.12
C LYS A 188 3.97 -18.65 12.63
N MET A 189 2.96 -19.23 12.01
CA MET A 189 1.79 -18.53 11.50
C MET A 189 0.52 -19.15 12.08
N ILE A 190 -0.41 -18.30 12.53
CA ILE A 190 -1.70 -18.72 13.04
C ILE A 190 -2.76 -17.98 12.22
N LEU A 191 -3.65 -18.74 11.56
CA LEU A 191 -4.77 -18.19 10.79
C LEU A 191 -6.07 -18.37 11.58
N ASP A 192 -6.86 -17.31 11.65
CA ASP A 192 -8.19 -17.26 12.25
C ASP A 192 -8.22 -17.88 13.67
N GLN A 193 -7.12 -17.72 14.42
CA GLN A 193 -6.91 -18.29 15.77
C GLN A 193 -7.09 -19.82 15.88
N LYS A 194 -7.10 -20.53 14.75
CA LYS A 194 -7.41 -21.97 14.67
C LYS A 194 -6.31 -22.79 14.04
N LYS A 195 -5.76 -22.33 12.93
CA LYS A 195 -4.80 -23.10 12.13
C LYS A 195 -3.38 -22.59 12.37
N GLU A 196 -2.63 -23.38 13.12
CA GLU A 196 -1.22 -23.11 13.40
C GLU A 196 -0.32 -23.85 12.43
N MET A 197 0.71 -23.19 11.94
CA MET A 197 1.68 -23.74 11.00
C MET A 197 3.08 -23.21 11.31
N GLU A 198 4.08 -24.05 11.10
CA GLU A 198 5.49 -23.68 11.25
C GLU A 198 6.21 -23.80 9.92
N PHE A 199 7.09 -22.86 9.65
CA PHE A 199 7.87 -22.77 8.42
C PHE A 199 9.35 -22.56 8.77
N SER A 200 10.21 -23.25 8.04
CA SER A 200 11.67 -23.06 8.08
C SER A 200 12.13 -22.29 6.84
N GLU A 201 13.31 -21.67 6.95
CA GLU A 201 13.97 -20.95 5.85
C GLU A 201 13.06 -19.88 5.20
N VAL A 202 12.35 -19.11 6.03
CA VAL A 202 11.42 -18.05 5.57
C VAL A 202 12.19 -16.80 5.21
N TYR A 203 11.95 -16.26 4.02
CA TYR A 203 12.45 -14.98 3.55
C TYR A 203 11.55 -13.83 3.99
N PHE A 204 10.24 -13.97 3.76
CA PHE A 204 9.24 -12.99 4.16
C PHE A 204 7.84 -13.60 4.17
N ALA A 205 6.94 -12.89 4.84
CA ALA A 205 5.51 -13.09 4.73
C ALA A 205 4.86 -11.72 4.52
N ALA A 206 3.92 -11.64 3.57
CA ALA A 206 3.14 -10.44 3.31
C ALA A 206 1.65 -10.77 3.29
N VAL A 207 0.87 -9.82 3.78
CA VAL A 207 -0.59 -9.91 3.89
C VAL A 207 -1.19 -8.81 3.04
N HIS A 208 -2.04 -9.20 2.14
CA HIS A 208 -2.56 -8.38 1.07
C HIS A 208 -4.05 -8.16 1.21
N ASN A 209 -4.46 -6.92 1.04
CA ASN A 209 -5.84 -6.51 0.81
C ASN A 209 -6.11 -6.27 -0.69
N GLN A 210 -5.04 -6.10 -1.47
CA GLN A 210 -5.08 -5.86 -2.92
C GLN A 210 -4.03 -6.69 -3.66
N PRO A 211 -4.20 -6.95 -4.97
CA PRO A 211 -3.31 -7.86 -5.71
C PRO A 211 -1.86 -7.39 -5.84
N TYR A 212 -1.61 -6.09 -5.82
CA TYR A 212 -0.34 -5.51 -6.26
C TYR A 212 0.45 -4.90 -5.10
N GLU A 213 1.79 -5.01 -5.19
CA GLU A 213 2.72 -4.36 -4.29
C GLU A 213 4.05 -4.06 -5.02
N GLY A 214 4.86 -3.16 -4.47
CA GLY A 214 6.24 -2.94 -4.91
C GLY A 214 6.39 -2.40 -6.34
N GLY A 215 5.35 -1.71 -6.86
CA GLY A 215 5.36 -1.12 -8.19
C GLY A 215 4.87 -2.07 -9.29
N GLY A 216 3.99 -3.00 -8.94
CA GLY A 216 3.27 -3.85 -9.87
C GLY A 216 3.58 -5.34 -9.80
N PHE A 217 4.29 -5.80 -8.79
CA PHE A 217 4.32 -7.22 -8.47
C PHE A 217 2.92 -7.67 -8.04
N LYS A 218 2.46 -8.77 -8.58
CA LYS A 218 1.15 -9.33 -8.34
C LYS A 218 1.26 -10.47 -7.32
N PHE A 219 1.62 -10.14 -6.07
CA PHE A 219 1.93 -11.15 -5.06
C PHE A 219 0.73 -11.98 -4.64
N CYS A 220 -0.45 -11.38 -4.53
CA CYS A 220 -1.70 -12.08 -4.28
C CYS A 220 -2.70 -11.79 -5.41
N PRO A 221 -2.61 -12.51 -6.55
CA PRO A 221 -3.39 -12.17 -7.75
C PRO A 221 -4.90 -12.18 -7.58
N GLU A 222 -5.39 -12.96 -6.61
CA GLU A 222 -6.81 -13.17 -6.32
C GLU A 222 -7.33 -12.29 -5.17
N ALA A 223 -6.46 -11.45 -4.57
CA ALA A 223 -6.89 -10.56 -3.49
C ALA A 223 -7.95 -9.57 -3.98
N ASP A 224 -9.04 -9.51 -3.25
CA ASP A 224 -10.18 -8.62 -3.51
C ASP A 224 -10.40 -7.72 -2.29
N PRO A 225 -10.24 -6.39 -2.43
CA PRO A 225 -10.32 -5.48 -1.30
C PRO A 225 -11.74 -5.32 -0.71
N GLY A 226 -12.74 -6.00 -1.21
CA GLY A 226 -14.13 -5.87 -0.76
C GLY A 226 -14.77 -7.16 -0.25
N ASP A 227 -14.03 -8.26 -0.13
CA ASP A 227 -14.57 -9.58 0.17
C ASP A 227 -14.49 -10.01 1.66
N GLY A 228 -13.95 -9.13 2.52
CA GLY A 228 -13.82 -9.39 3.95
C GLY A 228 -12.72 -10.39 4.30
N LYS A 229 -11.71 -10.56 3.43
CA LYS A 229 -10.59 -11.50 3.64
C LYS A 229 -9.25 -10.81 3.39
N LEU A 230 -8.23 -11.39 4.00
CA LEU A 230 -6.83 -11.07 3.77
C LEU A 230 -6.18 -12.23 3.03
N ASP A 231 -5.40 -11.92 2.01
CA ASP A 231 -4.61 -12.89 1.27
C ASP A 231 -3.16 -12.87 1.77
N VAL A 232 -2.64 -14.02 2.16
CA VAL A 232 -1.30 -14.15 2.74
C VAL A 232 -0.40 -14.89 1.76
N ILE A 233 0.77 -14.32 1.51
CA ILE A 233 1.87 -15.00 0.82
C ILE A 233 3.04 -15.19 1.79
N LEU A 234 3.63 -16.40 1.80
CA LEU A 234 4.84 -16.73 2.53
C LEU A 234 5.84 -17.39 1.57
N VAL A 235 7.08 -16.91 1.59
CA VAL A 235 8.17 -17.43 0.74
C VAL A 235 9.22 -18.11 1.61
N SER A 236 9.41 -19.44 1.40
CA SER A 236 10.30 -20.26 2.23
C SER A 236 10.94 -21.41 1.45
N GLY A 237 12.02 -22.01 2.00
CA GLY A 237 12.62 -23.22 1.50
C GLY A 237 13.19 -23.13 0.08
N LEU A 238 13.55 -21.93 -0.38
CA LEU A 238 14.10 -21.66 -1.70
C LEU A 238 15.60 -21.30 -1.62
N LYS A 239 16.35 -21.67 -2.62
CA LYS A 239 17.70 -21.10 -2.83
C LYS A 239 17.56 -19.65 -3.32
N LYS A 240 18.53 -18.79 -3.00
CA LYS A 240 18.51 -17.36 -3.35
C LYS A 240 18.22 -17.09 -4.83
N TRP A 241 18.82 -17.84 -5.74
CA TRP A 241 18.55 -17.72 -7.18
C TRP A 241 17.10 -18.09 -7.58
N GLN A 242 16.50 -19.05 -6.84
CA GLN A 242 15.09 -19.43 -7.07
C GLN A 242 14.14 -18.31 -6.63
N VAL A 243 14.45 -17.60 -5.54
CA VAL A 243 13.68 -16.42 -5.12
C VAL A 243 13.69 -15.36 -6.22
N ILE A 244 14.88 -15.04 -6.81
CA ILE A 244 14.99 -14.08 -7.91
C ILE A 244 14.12 -14.51 -9.10
N ARG A 245 14.20 -15.78 -9.48
CA ARG A 245 13.37 -16.31 -10.58
C ARG A 245 11.88 -16.23 -10.26
N THR A 246 11.50 -16.50 -9.01
CA THR A 246 10.10 -16.43 -8.58
C THR A 246 9.57 -15.00 -8.60
N LEU A 247 10.39 -14.01 -8.23
CA LEU A 247 10.02 -12.60 -8.34
C LEU A 247 9.68 -12.21 -9.78
N LEU A 248 10.39 -12.73 -10.78
CA LEU A 248 10.06 -12.46 -12.20
C LEU A 248 8.66 -13.00 -12.56
N PHE A 249 8.28 -14.16 -12.04
CA PHE A 249 6.93 -14.69 -12.25
C PHE A 249 5.86 -13.92 -11.46
N ALA A 250 6.22 -13.32 -10.33
CA ALA A 250 5.30 -12.54 -9.51
C ALA A 250 4.76 -11.29 -10.22
N PHE A 251 5.51 -10.71 -11.18
CA PHE A 251 4.96 -9.63 -12.02
C PHE A 251 3.72 -10.04 -12.81
N GLN A 252 3.62 -11.31 -13.17
CA GLN A 252 2.50 -11.86 -13.93
C GLN A 252 1.52 -12.65 -13.04
N GLY A 253 1.77 -12.73 -11.72
CA GLY A 253 1.00 -13.56 -10.80
C GLY A 253 1.20 -15.07 -11.00
N LYS A 254 2.20 -15.50 -11.80
CA LYS A 254 2.46 -16.91 -12.14
C LYS A 254 3.33 -17.66 -11.14
N HIS A 255 3.58 -17.09 -9.98
CA HIS A 255 4.35 -17.70 -8.89
C HIS A 255 3.47 -18.53 -7.96
N VAL A 256 2.17 -18.26 -7.91
CA VAL A 256 1.20 -19.01 -7.08
C VAL A 256 1.26 -20.51 -7.41
N GLY A 257 1.24 -21.35 -6.38
CA GLY A 257 1.32 -22.81 -6.53
C GLY A 257 2.71 -23.37 -6.86
N LYS A 258 3.75 -22.51 -6.98
CA LYS A 258 5.13 -22.98 -7.16
C LYS A 258 5.75 -23.40 -5.82
N LYS A 259 6.73 -24.32 -5.90
CA LYS A 259 7.51 -24.75 -4.74
C LYS A 259 8.07 -23.54 -3.98
N GLY A 260 7.94 -23.55 -2.65
CA GLY A 260 8.43 -22.51 -1.76
C GLY A 260 7.54 -21.26 -1.67
N ILE A 261 6.39 -21.29 -2.32
CA ILE A 261 5.35 -20.26 -2.23
C ILE A 261 4.13 -20.88 -1.57
N SER A 262 3.77 -20.35 -0.41
CA SER A 262 2.54 -20.71 0.30
C SER A 262 1.58 -19.55 0.27
N ASN A 263 0.34 -19.79 -0.16
CA ASN A 263 -0.72 -18.81 -0.18
C ASN A 263 -1.84 -19.27 0.74
N PHE A 264 -2.41 -18.33 1.50
CA PHE A 264 -3.51 -18.56 2.42
C PHE A 264 -4.50 -17.43 2.31
N ARG A 265 -5.71 -17.67 2.80
CA ARG A 265 -6.77 -16.67 2.89
C ARG A 265 -7.44 -16.78 4.25
N CYS A 266 -7.62 -15.66 4.93
CA CYS A 266 -8.09 -15.60 6.32
C CYS A 266 -8.76 -14.26 6.62
N GLU A 267 -9.39 -14.14 7.78
CA GLU A 267 -9.87 -12.86 8.35
C GLU A 267 -8.81 -12.22 9.24
N GLU A 268 -8.03 -13.07 9.91
CA GLU A 268 -6.98 -12.68 10.83
C GLU A 268 -5.76 -13.57 10.68
N VAL A 269 -4.57 -13.00 10.80
CA VAL A 269 -3.31 -13.75 10.82
C VAL A 269 -2.35 -13.20 11.85
N GLU A 270 -1.76 -14.10 12.63
CA GLU A 270 -0.61 -13.81 13.47
C GLU A 270 0.63 -14.46 12.87
N ILE A 271 1.72 -13.68 12.75
CA ILE A 271 3.00 -14.16 12.22
C ILE A 271 4.09 -13.84 13.24
N ARG A 272 4.79 -14.86 13.69
CA ARG A 272 5.93 -14.76 14.62
C ARG A 272 7.20 -15.31 13.97
N PHE A 273 8.24 -14.50 13.92
CA PHE A 273 9.56 -14.87 13.42
C PHE A 273 10.51 -15.18 14.58
N SER A 274 11.41 -16.15 14.40
CA SER A 274 12.44 -16.50 15.39
C SER A 274 13.39 -15.34 15.70
N GLN A 275 13.54 -14.39 14.76
CA GLN A 275 14.34 -13.18 14.90
C GLN A 275 13.54 -11.94 14.46
N ALA A 276 13.88 -10.79 15.05
CA ALA A 276 13.27 -9.54 14.63
C ALA A 276 13.58 -9.22 13.17
N ARG A 277 12.57 -8.82 12.41
CA ARG A 277 12.64 -8.42 10.99
C ARG A 277 11.92 -7.09 10.78
N ALA A 278 12.27 -6.43 9.69
CA ALA A 278 11.58 -5.23 9.26
C ALA A 278 10.12 -5.51 8.94
N VAL A 279 9.26 -4.54 9.24
CA VAL A 279 7.83 -4.55 8.91
C VAL A 279 7.53 -3.34 8.03
N HIS A 280 6.62 -3.49 7.08
CA HIS A 280 6.08 -2.38 6.29
C HIS A 280 4.55 -2.39 6.27
N THR A 281 3.98 -1.23 5.93
CA THR A 281 2.56 -1.04 5.58
C THR A 281 2.48 -0.16 4.35
N ASP A 282 1.87 -0.65 3.28
CA ASP A 282 1.78 0.05 1.98
C ASP A 282 3.14 0.58 1.49
N GLY A 283 4.21 -0.21 1.71
CA GLY A 283 5.57 0.16 1.35
C GLY A 283 6.27 1.16 2.29
N GLU A 284 5.59 1.65 3.33
CA GLU A 284 6.18 2.49 4.37
C GLU A 284 6.76 1.63 5.49
N ALA A 285 8.07 1.78 5.73
CA ALA A 285 8.74 1.02 6.79
C ALA A 285 8.21 1.40 8.18
N VAL A 286 7.99 0.37 8.99
CA VAL A 286 7.60 0.52 10.39
C VAL A 286 8.85 0.25 11.26
N PHE A 287 8.84 -0.74 12.11
CA PHE A 287 9.96 -1.06 12.99
C PHE A 287 10.35 -2.54 12.85
N LEU A 288 11.50 -2.90 13.45
CA LEU A 288 11.87 -4.30 13.62
C LEU A 288 10.94 -4.96 14.63
N GLN A 289 10.28 -6.04 14.22
CA GLN A 289 9.38 -6.83 15.07
C GLN A 289 9.73 -8.33 14.98
N ARG A 290 9.42 -9.07 16.05
CA ARG A 290 9.43 -10.53 16.03
C ARG A 290 8.07 -11.12 15.68
N GLY A 291 7.00 -10.39 15.99
CA GLY A 291 5.64 -10.81 15.72
C GLY A 291 4.76 -9.63 15.33
N ILE A 292 3.81 -9.89 14.47
CA ILE A 292 2.77 -8.98 14.03
C ILE A 292 1.45 -9.74 13.95
N GLN A 293 0.37 -9.05 14.24
CA GLN A 293 -0.98 -9.53 14.06
C GLN A 293 -1.68 -8.64 13.04
N MET A 294 -2.42 -9.21 12.12
CA MET A 294 -3.13 -8.48 11.09
C MET A 294 -4.56 -8.96 11.00
N HIS A 295 -5.48 -8.01 10.88
CA HIS A 295 -6.91 -8.26 10.73
C HIS A 295 -7.55 -7.13 9.92
N LEU A 296 -8.82 -7.27 9.59
CA LEU A 296 -9.61 -6.21 8.97
C LEU A 296 -10.33 -5.36 10.04
N LEU A 297 -10.43 -4.05 9.77
CA LEU A 297 -11.35 -3.21 10.56
C LEU A 297 -12.79 -3.64 10.30
N PRO A 298 -13.69 -3.52 11.29
CA PRO A 298 -15.13 -3.70 11.08
C PRO A 298 -15.70 -2.67 10.09
N GLN A 299 -15.13 -1.47 10.06
CA GLN A 299 -15.53 -0.40 9.14
C GLN A 299 -14.86 -0.57 7.78
N ARG A 300 -15.61 -0.23 6.73
CA ARG A 300 -15.13 -0.13 5.36
C ARG A 300 -15.06 1.33 4.92
N ILE A 301 -14.32 1.60 3.87
CA ILE A 301 -14.27 2.91 3.25
C ILE A 301 -14.84 2.86 1.83
N SER A 302 -15.68 3.84 1.51
CA SER A 302 -16.17 4.05 0.14
C SER A 302 -15.04 4.61 -0.73
N VAL A 303 -14.74 3.98 -1.87
CA VAL A 303 -13.68 4.39 -2.80
C VAL A 303 -14.26 4.56 -4.20
N ILE A 304 -13.97 5.69 -4.85
CA ILE A 304 -14.35 5.95 -6.24
C ILE A 304 -13.46 5.10 -7.17
N THR A 305 -14.09 4.33 -8.07
CA THR A 305 -13.44 3.42 -9.02
C THR A 305 -14.08 3.50 -10.41
N LEU A 306 -13.43 2.87 -11.40
CA LEU A 306 -14.03 2.65 -12.72
C LEU A 306 -15.16 1.63 -12.65
#